data_5d75087dc352a95a008fff24dc281688
#
_entry.id   5d75087dc352a95a008fff24dc281688
#
_cell.length_a   1.000
_cell.length_b   1.000
_cell.length_c   1.000
_cell.angle_alpha   90.00
_cell.angle_beta   90.00
_cell.angle_gamma   90.00
#
_symmetry.space_group_name_H-M   'P 1'
#
loop_
_entity.id
_entity.type
_entity.pdbx_description
1 polymer ?
#
loop_
_entity_poly.entity_id
_entity_poly.type
_entity_poly.pdbx_seq_one_letter_code
_entity_poly.pdbx_strand_id
1 'polypeptide(L)'
;MVEAKLEDVADYGALAAVAGERCRGYWNVPAFELRAGNPAPDDLKHLGASLASFGSLAMYHVLGATPEAPDWATANGGREVLDEFVVTDADIEEVYARGTPPDPSIDLVVFTAPQLSLVEMQRLAELFGERHIHEGSTVLITTNGMMRDAAERSGVLEPLIATGALVLQGVCWYIMDPARMRKQFGWTRVCTNSAKLFNIIKAHGYEPVLRRTAECVETAIAGRLP
;
A
#
# COMPACT_ATOMS: atom_id res chain seq x y z
N MET A 1 18.56 -10.05 0.08
CA MET A 1 18.86 -9.19 -1.09
C MET A 1 17.58 -9.02 -1.92
N VAL A 2 17.35 -7.84 -2.50
CA VAL A 2 16.17 -7.56 -3.33
C VAL A 2 16.65 -7.26 -4.76
N GLU A 3 16.37 -8.19 -5.66
CA GLU A 3 16.65 -8.05 -7.11
C GLU A 3 15.44 -7.54 -7.87
N ALA A 4 14.26 -7.62 -7.26
CA ALA A 4 13.01 -7.13 -7.82
C ALA A 4 13.07 -5.62 -8.10
N LYS A 5 12.43 -5.22 -9.20
CA LYS A 5 12.25 -3.82 -9.55
C LYS A 5 11.06 -3.25 -8.76
N LEU A 6 11.33 -2.25 -7.94
CA LEU A 6 10.32 -1.60 -7.10
C LEU A 6 10.07 -0.17 -7.63
N GLU A 7 8.90 0.07 -8.22
CA GLU A 7 8.57 1.33 -8.89
C GLU A 7 7.35 2.04 -8.28
N ASP A 8 6.61 1.34 -7.40
CA ASP A 8 5.40 1.85 -6.77
C ASP A 8 5.38 1.47 -5.29
N VAL A 9 4.71 2.24 -4.46
CA VAL A 9 4.53 1.93 -3.02
C VAL A 9 3.92 0.55 -2.80
N ALA A 10 3.11 0.05 -3.74
CA ALA A 10 2.53 -1.28 -3.68
C ALA A 10 3.58 -2.38 -3.88
N ASP A 11 4.65 -2.14 -4.66
CA ASP A 11 5.76 -3.09 -4.82
C ASP A 11 6.53 -3.24 -3.50
N TYR A 12 6.76 -2.14 -2.75
CA TYR A 12 7.31 -2.20 -1.40
C TYR A 12 6.38 -2.92 -0.41
N GLY A 13 5.07 -2.76 -0.59
CA GLY A 13 4.08 -3.54 0.14
C GLY A 13 4.12 -5.02 -0.19
N ALA A 14 4.30 -5.39 -1.46
CA ALA A 14 4.45 -6.77 -1.91
C ALA A 14 5.76 -7.39 -1.43
N LEU A 15 6.88 -6.64 -1.49
CA LEU A 15 8.14 -7.04 -0.88
C LEU A 15 7.96 -7.37 0.61
N ALA A 16 7.21 -6.53 1.33
CA ALA A 16 6.92 -6.76 2.74
C ALA A 16 6.06 -8.00 2.97
N ALA A 17 5.16 -8.35 2.05
CA ALA A 17 4.38 -9.59 2.15
C ALA A 17 5.31 -10.82 2.05
N VAL A 18 6.18 -10.85 1.04
CA VAL A 18 7.17 -11.94 0.85
C VAL A 18 8.08 -12.08 2.08
N ALA A 19 8.71 -10.98 2.49
CA ALA A 19 9.65 -10.98 3.60
C ALA A 19 8.95 -11.22 4.95
N GLY A 20 7.79 -10.61 5.17
CA GLY A 20 7.04 -10.74 6.41
C GLY A 20 6.53 -12.17 6.65
N GLU A 21 6.07 -12.86 5.62
CA GLU A 21 5.64 -14.25 5.71
C GLU A 21 6.79 -15.19 6.03
N ARG A 22 8.01 -14.87 5.57
CA ARG A 22 9.21 -15.67 5.80
C ARG A 22 9.88 -15.37 7.16
N CYS A 23 10.01 -14.09 7.52
CA CYS A 23 10.75 -13.65 8.70
C CYS A 23 9.91 -13.56 9.98
N ARG A 24 8.69 -14.04 10.01
CA ARG A 24 7.70 -13.87 11.09
C ARG A 24 8.30 -13.78 12.50
N GLY A 25 7.87 -12.80 13.27
CA GLY A 25 8.19 -12.68 14.69
C GLY A 25 8.56 -11.26 15.09
N TYR A 26 8.04 -10.84 16.24
CA TYR A 26 8.19 -9.47 16.75
C TYR A 26 9.66 -9.04 16.93
N TRP A 27 10.53 -9.99 17.27
CA TRP A 27 11.93 -9.74 17.56
C TRP A 27 12.86 -9.94 16.36
N ASN A 28 12.33 -10.41 15.25
CA ASN A 28 13.09 -10.54 14.02
C ASN A 28 13.17 -9.19 13.32
N VAL A 29 14.35 -8.83 12.84
CA VAL A 29 14.61 -7.55 12.16
C VAL A 29 15.18 -7.87 10.78
N PRO A 30 14.36 -7.84 9.70
CA PRO A 30 14.87 -8.01 8.36
C PRO A 30 15.69 -6.79 7.95
N ALA A 31 16.81 -7.03 7.25
CA ALA A 31 17.61 -6.03 6.59
C ALA A 31 17.55 -6.24 5.07
N PHE A 32 17.16 -5.22 4.34
CA PHE A 32 17.01 -5.23 2.89
C PHE A 32 18.19 -4.56 2.22
N GLU A 33 18.84 -5.27 1.32
CA GLU A 33 19.78 -4.71 0.38
C GLU A 33 19.10 -4.59 -0.98
N LEU A 34 18.81 -3.36 -1.40
CA LEU A 34 18.15 -3.10 -2.69
C LEU A 34 19.20 -3.02 -3.80
N ARG A 35 18.99 -3.79 -4.87
CA ARG A 35 19.90 -3.79 -6.02
C ARG A 35 19.90 -2.47 -6.78
N ALA A 36 18.77 -1.77 -6.80
CA ALA A 36 18.60 -0.50 -7.47
C ALA A 36 17.64 0.41 -6.70
N GLY A 37 17.88 1.73 -6.81
CA GLY A 37 17.01 2.75 -6.25
C GLY A 37 17.33 3.12 -4.80
N ASN A 38 16.81 4.27 -4.41
CA ASN A 38 16.79 4.74 -3.02
C ASN A 38 15.32 4.99 -2.67
N PRO A 39 14.74 4.26 -1.70
CA PRO A 39 13.32 4.36 -1.41
C PRO A 39 12.97 5.74 -0.87
N ALA A 40 11.86 6.28 -1.34
CA ALA A 40 11.26 7.49 -0.79
C ALA A 40 10.64 7.22 0.60
N PRO A 41 10.37 8.27 1.40
CA PRO A 41 9.72 8.09 2.69
C PRO A 41 8.39 7.34 2.63
N ASP A 42 7.60 7.53 1.58
CA ASP A 42 6.33 6.82 1.39
C ASP A 42 6.53 5.33 1.08
N ASP A 43 7.58 4.97 0.34
CA ASP A 43 7.95 3.57 0.09
C ASP A 43 8.30 2.86 1.41
N LEU A 44 9.13 3.49 2.25
CA LEU A 44 9.48 2.97 3.58
C LEU A 44 8.26 2.86 4.49
N LYS A 45 7.33 3.83 4.42
CA LYS A 45 6.06 3.80 5.15
C LYS A 45 5.21 2.59 4.77
N HIS A 46 5.06 2.31 3.46
CA HIS A 46 4.32 1.15 2.96
C HIS A 46 5.01 -0.18 3.29
N LEU A 47 6.34 -0.24 3.16
CA LEU A 47 7.15 -1.39 3.55
C LEU A 47 6.92 -1.74 5.03
N GLY A 48 7.13 -0.78 5.93
CA GLY A 48 6.99 -0.99 7.37
C GLY A 48 5.57 -1.37 7.80
N ALA A 49 4.55 -0.68 7.27
CA ALA A 49 3.16 -0.99 7.56
C ALA A 49 2.77 -2.41 7.14
N SER A 50 3.30 -2.88 6.01
CA SER A 50 3.03 -4.21 5.48
C SER A 50 3.83 -5.30 6.20
N LEU A 51 5.10 -5.06 6.55
CA LEU A 51 5.90 -5.98 7.37
C LEU A 51 5.24 -6.26 8.72
N ALA A 52 4.71 -5.23 9.38
CA ALA A 52 3.94 -5.40 10.60
C ALA A 52 2.68 -6.25 10.40
N SER A 53 2.01 -6.09 9.26
CA SER A 53 0.76 -6.81 8.95
C SER A 53 1.00 -8.28 8.60
N PHE A 54 1.99 -8.59 7.77
CA PHE A 54 2.24 -9.96 7.29
C PHE A 54 3.11 -10.80 8.22
N GLY A 55 4.05 -10.15 8.93
CA GLY A 55 5.06 -10.85 9.73
C GLY A 55 5.03 -10.54 11.22
N SER A 56 4.21 -9.60 11.70
CA SER A 56 4.28 -9.05 13.06
C SER A 56 5.66 -8.48 13.39
N LEU A 57 6.36 -7.97 12.38
CA LEU A 57 7.70 -7.40 12.50
C LEU A 57 7.62 -5.98 13.06
N ALA A 58 8.37 -5.70 14.12
CA ALA A 58 8.34 -4.41 14.80
C ALA A 58 9.33 -3.40 14.19
N MET A 59 10.38 -3.87 13.53
CA MET A 59 11.46 -3.05 12.98
C MET A 59 12.04 -3.69 11.73
N TYR A 60 12.66 -2.89 10.88
CA TYR A 60 13.38 -3.32 9.68
C TYR A 60 14.49 -2.32 9.34
N HIS A 61 15.43 -2.73 8.51
CA HIS A 61 16.45 -1.88 7.93
C HIS A 61 16.43 -1.96 6.41
N VAL A 62 16.71 -0.84 5.74
CA VAL A 62 17.10 -0.81 4.33
C VAL A 62 18.51 -0.23 4.26
N LEU A 63 19.47 -1.04 3.83
CA LEU A 63 20.88 -0.67 3.82
C LEU A 63 21.12 0.57 2.96
N GLY A 64 21.84 1.54 3.53
CA GLY A 64 22.12 2.82 2.91
C GLY A 64 20.95 3.81 2.84
N ALA A 65 19.73 3.41 3.26
CA ALA A 65 18.54 4.28 3.24
C ALA A 65 18.01 4.58 4.65
N THR A 66 17.91 3.59 5.54
CA THR A 66 17.53 3.85 6.93
C THR A 66 18.76 4.32 7.72
N PRO A 67 18.66 5.42 8.50
CA PRO A 67 19.83 6.05 9.14
C PRO A 67 20.63 5.12 10.05
N GLU A 68 19.98 4.15 10.67
CA GLU A 68 20.61 3.17 11.58
C GLU A 68 21.37 2.07 10.84
N ALA A 69 21.23 1.97 9.53
CA ALA A 69 21.82 0.91 8.71
C ALA A 69 22.53 1.45 7.47
N PRO A 70 23.61 2.27 7.67
CA PRO A 70 24.37 2.79 6.53
C PRO A 70 25.05 1.68 5.72
N ASP A 71 25.32 0.53 6.37
CA ASP A 71 25.90 -0.67 5.77
C ASP A 71 25.47 -1.92 6.54
N TRP A 72 25.80 -3.08 5.96
CA TRP A 72 25.49 -4.38 6.57
C TRP A 72 26.16 -4.60 7.94
N ALA A 73 27.42 -4.22 8.08
CA ALA A 73 28.17 -4.44 9.31
C ALA A 73 27.52 -3.69 10.49
N THR A 74 27.10 -2.46 10.24
CA THR A 74 26.40 -1.61 11.21
C THR A 74 25.01 -2.18 11.53
N ALA A 75 24.23 -2.56 10.53
CA ALA A 75 22.89 -3.13 10.71
C ALA A 75 22.91 -4.45 11.47
N ASN A 76 23.85 -5.34 11.12
CA ASN A 76 23.98 -6.66 11.75
C ASN A 76 24.56 -6.58 13.17
N GLY A 77 25.47 -5.66 13.43
CA GLY A 77 26.12 -5.49 14.75
C GLY A 77 26.81 -6.75 15.25
N GLY A 78 27.34 -7.59 14.36
CA GLY A 78 28.04 -8.84 14.70
C GLY A 78 27.13 -9.98 15.17
N ARG A 79 25.82 -9.88 14.96
CA ARG A 79 24.85 -10.93 15.30
C ARG A 79 24.87 -12.06 14.28
N GLU A 80 24.41 -13.23 14.70
CA GLU A 80 24.18 -14.36 13.80
C GLU A 80 23.03 -14.03 12.81
N VAL A 81 23.23 -14.39 11.54
CA VAL A 81 22.22 -14.29 10.51
C VAL A 81 21.35 -15.53 10.56
N LEU A 82 20.06 -15.36 10.77
CA LEU A 82 19.11 -16.46 10.94
C LEU A 82 18.68 -17.06 9.60
N ASP A 83 18.54 -16.22 8.57
CA ASP A 83 18.11 -16.63 7.22
C ASP A 83 18.57 -15.58 6.19
N GLU A 84 18.89 -16.05 4.98
CA GLU A 84 19.21 -15.20 3.83
C GLU A 84 18.42 -15.65 2.61
N PHE A 85 17.85 -14.72 1.87
CA PHE A 85 17.11 -15.01 0.65
C PHE A 85 17.12 -13.85 -0.33
N VAL A 86 16.78 -14.17 -1.56
CA VAL A 86 16.61 -13.20 -2.64
C VAL A 86 15.12 -13.03 -2.93
N VAL A 87 14.68 -11.81 -3.17
CA VAL A 87 13.34 -11.49 -3.65
C VAL A 87 13.46 -11.00 -5.09
N THR A 88 12.74 -11.65 -5.98
CA THR A 88 12.74 -11.42 -7.43
C THR A 88 11.44 -10.76 -7.91
N ASP A 89 11.41 -10.29 -9.16
CA ASP A 89 10.17 -9.80 -9.80
C ASP A 89 9.06 -10.85 -9.76
N ALA A 90 9.39 -12.14 -9.94
CA ALA A 90 8.40 -13.22 -9.88
C ALA A 90 7.73 -13.33 -8.51
N ASP A 91 8.47 -13.13 -7.42
CA ASP A 91 7.91 -13.14 -6.06
C ASP A 91 6.93 -11.98 -5.84
N ILE A 92 7.25 -10.80 -6.39
CA ILE A 92 6.38 -9.62 -6.32
C ILE A 92 5.10 -9.84 -7.12
N GLU A 93 5.19 -10.33 -8.36
CA GLU A 93 4.04 -10.61 -9.22
C GLU A 93 3.15 -11.73 -8.64
N GLU A 94 3.72 -12.72 -7.94
CA GLU A 94 2.94 -13.73 -7.22
C GLU A 94 2.06 -13.09 -6.15
N VAL A 95 2.53 -12.08 -5.42
CA VAL A 95 1.71 -11.36 -4.42
C VAL A 95 0.54 -10.65 -5.09
N TYR A 96 0.75 -9.99 -6.22
CA TYR A 96 -0.33 -9.36 -7.00
C TYR A 96 -1.36 -10.37 -7.51
N ALA A 97 -0.92 -11.56 -7.88
CA ALA A 97 -1.81 -12.62 -8.40
C ALA A 97 -2.74 -13.19 -7.33
N ARG A 98 -2.39 -13.13 -6.04
CA ARG A 98 -3.14 -13.77 -4.92
C ARG A 98 -4.60 -13.29 -4.77
N GLY A 99 -4.97 -12.14 -5.30
CA GLY A 99 -6.30 -11.54 -5.11
C GLY A 99 -7.06 -11.33 -6.42
N THR A 100 -6.63 -11.91 -7.55
CA THR A 100 -7.29 -11.67 -8.83
C THR A 100 -8.61 -12.46 -8.92
N PRO A 101 -9.79 -11.78 -8.92
CA PRO A 101 -11.08 -12.47 -9.00
C PRO A 101 -11.42 -12.87 -10.43
N PRO A 102 -12.32 -13.88 -10.62
CA PRO A 102 -12.79 -14.26 -11.96
C PRO A 102 -13.61 -13.16 -12.63
N ASP A 103 -14.37 -12.39 -11.86
CA ASP A 103 -15.14 -11.24 -12.32
C ASP A 103 -14.32 -9.97 -12.04
N PRO A 104 -13.95 -9.19 -13.06
CA PRO A 104 -13.07 -8.02 -12.92
C PRO A 104 -13.76 -6.79 -12.32
N SER A 105 -15.08 -6.78 -12.07
CA SER A 105 -15.79 -5.62 -11.54
C SER A 105 -15.32 -5.24 -10.14
N ILE A 106 -15.19 -3.94 -9.85
CA ILE A 106 -14.71 -3.42 -8.57
C ILE A 106 -15.71 -2.41 -8.02
N ASP A 107 -16.22 -2.67 -6.81
CA ASP A 107 -17.18 -1.80 -6.13
C ASP A 107 -16.50 -0.62 -5.45
N LEU A 108 -15.25 -0.85 -4.97
CA LEU A 108 -14.58 0.07 -4.08
C LEU A 108 -13.08 0.12 -4.38
N VAL A 109 -12.54 1.32 -4.50
CA VAL A 109 -11.08 1.54 -4.54
C VAL A 109 -10.67 2.33 -3.29
N VAL A 110 -9.68 1.83 -2.55
CA VAL A 110 -9.33 2.44 -1.26
C VAL A 110 -7.83 2.71 -1.17
N PHE A 111 -7.50 3.98 -0.99
CA PHE A 111 -6.15 4.45 -0.71
C PHE A 111 -6.05 4.78 0.79
N THR A 112 -5.53 3.82 1.56
CA THR A 112 -5.45 3.89 3.04
C THR A 112 -4.48 2.85 3.60
N ALA A 113 -4.24 2.88 4.90
CA ALA A 113 -3.48 1.86 5.63
C ALA A 113 -2.08 1.56 5.07
N PRO A 114 -1.18 2.56 4.97
CA PRO A 114 -1.17 3.79 5.77
C PRO A 114 -2.01 4.93 5.21
N GLN A 115 -2.26 5.96 6.03
CA GLN A 115 -2.86 7.21 5.58
C GLN A 115 -1.92 7.90 4.59
N LEU A 116 -2.50 8.57 3.58
CA LEU A 116 -1.74 9.20 2.51
C LEU A 116 -0.99 10.44 2.99
N SER A 117 0.23 10.60 2.48
CA SER A 117 1.00 11.84 2.51
C SER A 117 0.46 12.84 1.48
N LEU A 118 0.94 14.08 1.55
CA LEU A 118 0.65 15.09 0.53
C LEU A 118 1.17 14.67 -0.86
N VAL A 119 2.35 14.03 -0.91
CA VAL A 119 2.97 13.58 -2.18
C VAL A 119 2.12 12.47 -2.81
N GLU A 120 1.63 11.52 -2.02
CA GLU A 120 0.73 10.48 -2.53
C GLU A 120 -0.60 11.07 -3.03
N MET A 121 -1.18 12.04 -2.31
CA MET A 121 -2.39 12.74 -2.77
C MET A 121 -2.15 13.51 -4.07
N GLN A 122 -1.01 14.20 -4.19
CA GLN A 122 -0.61 14.89 -5.41
C GLN A 122 -0.47 13.90 -6.57
N ARG A 123 0.19 12.76 -6.34
CA ARG A 123 0.32 11.70 -7.35
C ARG A 123 -1.03 11.16 -7.82
N LEU A 124 -1.98 10.98 -6.91
CA LEU A 124 -3.35 10.57 -7.28
C LEU A 124 -4.04 11.63 -8.13
N ALA A 125 -3.95 12.92 -7.75
CA ALA A 125 -4.52 14.01 -8.53
C ALA A 125 -3.95 14.07 -9.96
N GLU A 126 -2.63 13.90 -10.11
CA GLU A 126 -1.95 13.82 -11.41
C GLU A 126 -2.43 12.62 -12.24
N LEU A 127 -2.58 11.44 -11.60
CA LEU A 127 -3.02 10.22 -12.27
C LEU A 127 -4.49 10.30 -12.71
N PHE A 128 -5.36 10.87 -11.89
CA PHE A 128 -6.75 11.07 -12.28
C PHE A 128 -6.88 12.14 -13.38
N GLY A 129 -6.11 13.23 -13.30
CA GLY A 129 -6.29 14.39 -14.17
C GLY A 129 -7.71 14.94 -14.09
N GLU A 130 -8.34 15.13 -15.24
CA GLU A 130 -9.75 15.61 -15.33
C GLU A 130 -10.79 14.47 -15.40
N ARG A 131 -10.33 13.22 -15.20
CA ARG A 131 -11.20 12.03 -15.33
C ARG A 131 -12.03 11.82 -14.06
N HIS A 132 -13.21 11.25 -14.24
CA HIS A 132 -14.14 10.96 -13.17
C HIS A 132 -14.16 9.46 -12.82
N ILE A 133 -14.51 9.16 -11.57
CA ILE A 133 -14.74 7.81 -11.08
C ILE A 133 -15.99 7.25 -11.75
N HIS A 134 -15.96 5.96 -12.09
CA HIS A 134 -17.09 5.22 -12.63
C HIS A 134 -18.30 5.29 -11.69
N GLU A 135 -19.52 5.49 -12.22
CA GLU A 135 -20.75 5.65 -11.43
C GLU A 135 -21.05 4.47 -10.48
N GLY A 136 -20.63 3.25 -10.86
CA GLY A 136 -20.79 2.04 -10.05
C GLY A 136 -19.71 1.81 -9.01
N SER A 137 -18.69 2.69 -8.94
CA SER A 137 -17.55 2.53 -8.04
C SER A 137 -17.48 3.67 -7.03
N THR A 138 -16.91 3.37 -5.86
CA THR A 138 -16.59 4.37 -4.84
C THR A 138 -15.09 4.43 -4.64
N VAL A 139 -14.53 5.63 -4.48
CA VAL A 139 -13.12 5.82 -4.10
C VAL A 139 -13.04 6.45 -2.72
N LEU A 140 -12.32 5.80 -1.81
CA LEU A 140 -12.02 6.31 -0.47
C LEU A 140 -10.53 6.64 -0.37
N ILE A 141 -10.21 7.87 0.01
CA ILE A 141 -8.85 8.33 0.31
C ILE A 141 -8.81 8.72 1.77
N THR A 142 -7.86 8.18 2.56
CA THR A 142 -7.72 8.58 3.95
C THR A 142 -6.38 9.28 4.19
N THR A 143 -6.42 10.39 4.92
CA THR A 143 -5.24 11.16 5.30
C THR A 143 -5.42 11.75 6.71
N ASN A 144 -4.40 12.39 7.26
CA ASN A 144 -4.55 13.13 8.52
C ASN A 144 -4.92 14.60 8.27
N GLY A 145 -5.33 15.30 9.34
CA GLY A 145 -5.78 16.69 9.23
C GLY A 145 -4.71 17.63 8.66
N MET A 146 -3.45 17.49 9.09
CA MET A 146 -2.36 18.36 8.59
C MET A 146 -2.11 18.16 7.09
N MET A 147 -2.15 16.93 6.62
CA MET A 147 -1.96 16.63 5.19
C MET A 147 -3.15 17.11 4.36
N ARG A 148 -4.37 16.95 4.88
CA ARG A 148 -5.56 17.47 4.22
C ARG A 148 -5.52 19.00 4.09
N ASP A 149 -5.16 19.70 5.17
CA ASP A 149 -5.01 21.17 5.16
C ASP A 149 -3.88 21.61 4.21
N ALA A 150 -2.78 20.85 4.13
CA ALA A 150 -1.72 21.11 3.18
C ALA A 150 -2.17 20.90 1.74
N ALA A 151 -2.93 19.82 1.47
CA ALA A 151 -3.50 19.54 0.15
C ALA A 151 -4.50 20.62 -0.30
N GLU A 152 -5.30 21.16 0.63
CA GLU A 152 -6.21 22.27 0.35
C GLU A 152 -5.43 23.53 -0.03
N ARG A 153 -4.43 23.93 0.77
CA ARG A 153 -3.59 25.12 0.50
C ARG A 153 -2.76 25.01 -0.77
N SER A 154 -2.35 23.81 -1.15
CA SER A 154 -1.57 23.56 -2.37
C SER A 154 -2.41 23.34 -3.61
N GLY A 155 -3.76 23.34 -3.49
CA GLY A 155 -4.68 23.12 -4.61
C GLY A 155 -4.78 21.64 -5.06
N VAL A 156 -4.29 20.69 -4.27
CA VAL A 156 -4.33 19.25 -4.57
C VAL A 156 -5.67 18.62 -4.18
N LEU A 157 -6.33 19.15 -3.14
CA LEU A 157 -7.55 18.54 -2.60
C LEU A 157 -8.76 18.68 -3.53
N GLU A 158 -8.96 19.85 -4.11
CA GLU A 158 -10.12 20.14 -4.96
C GLU A 158 -10.18 19.25 -6.21
N PRO A 159 -9.10 19.07 -7.00
CA PRO A 159 -9.08 18.13 -8.11
C PRO A 159 -9.46 16.68 -7.69
N LEU A 160 -8.97 16.20 -6.53
CA LEU A 160 -9.33 14.87 -6.04
C LEU A 160 -10.83 14.75 -5.72
N ILE A 161 -11.41 15.77 -5.07
CA ILE A 161 -12.85 15.79 -4.77
C ILE A 161 -13.66 15.88 -6.06
N ALA A 162 -13.20 16.65 -7.04
CA ALA A 162 -13.87 16.81 -8.33
C ALA A 162 -13.97 15.49 -9.13
N THR A 163 -13.06 14.53 -8.92
CA THR A 163 -13.18 13.19 -9.52
C THR A 163 -14.38 12.39 -9.00
N GLY A 164 -14.95 12.79 -7.85
CA GLY A 164 -15.96 12.05 -7.09
C GLY A 164 -15.37 11.25 -5.91
N ALA A 165 -14.07 11.37 -5.62
CA ALA A 165 -13.44 10.68 -4.49
C ALA A 165 -13.86 11.27 -3.14
N LEU A 166 -14.04 10.39 -2.15
CA LEU A 166 -14.30 10.76 -0.77
C LEU A 166 -12.97 10.85 0.00
N VAL A 167 -12.55 12.08 0.31
CA VAL A 167 -11.32 12.33 1.08
C VAL A 167 -11.66 12.48 2.56
N LEU A 168 -11.30 11.47 3.35
CA LEU A 168 -11.59 11.36 4.78
C LEU A 168 -10.34 11.71 5.59
N GLN A 169 -10.52 12.46 6.68
CA GLN A 169 -9.42 12.84 7.55
C GLN A 169 -9.52 12.21 8.94
N GLY A 170 -8.35 11.90 9.54
CA GLY A 170 -8.24 11.47 10.93
C GLY A 170 -8.84 10.09 11.21
N VAL A 171 -9.14 9.33 10.18
CA VAL A 171 -9.74 8.00 10.29
C VAL A 171 -8.89 6.95 9.57
N CYS A 172 -9.05 5.71 9.99
CA CYS A 172 -8.59 4.54 9.26
C CYS A 172 -9.83 3.75 8.84
N TRP A 173 -10.02 3.53 7.56
CA TRP A 173 -11.21 2.83 7.06
C TRP A 173 -11.40 1.45 7.72
N TYR A 174 -10.31 0.74 8.02
CA TYR A 174 -10.36 -0.57 8.69
C TYR A 174 -11.09 -0.54 10.05
N ILE A 175 -11.03 0.58 10.79
CA ILE A 175 -11.70 0.73 12.10
C ILE A 175 -13.07 1.42 12.04
N MET A 176 -13.56 1.77 10.84
CA MET A 176 -14.86 2.41 10.63
C MET A 176 -16.00 1.41 10.45
N ASP A 177 -15.87 0.19 10.99
CA ASP A 177 -16.82 -0.91 10.80
C ASP A 177 -17.03 -1.29 9.32
N PRO A 178 -15.98 -1.76 8.61
CA PRO A 178 -16.08 -2.11 7.20
C PRO A 178 -17.10 -3.23 6.92
N ALA A 179 -17.29 -4.14 7.87
CA ALA A 179 -18.29 -5.23 7.74
C ALA A 179 -19.71 -4.67 7.66
N ARG A 180 -20.03 -3.63 8.41
CA ARG A 180 -21.31 -2.94 8.32
C ARG A 180 -21.44 -2.18 7.01
N MET A 181 -20.40 -1.44 6.59
CA MET A 181 -20.37 -0.74 5.31
C MET A 181 -20.57 -1.69 4.15
N ARG A 182 -19.91 -2.86 4.16
CA ARG A 182 -20.09 -3.90 3.16
C ARG A 182 -21.57 -4.29 2.99
N LYS A 183 -22.27 -4.52 4.10
CA LYS A 183 -23.70 -4.87 4.07
C LYS A 183 -24.59 -3.72 3.61
N GLN A 184 -24.29 -2.51 4.06
CA GLN A 184 -25.09 -1.32 3.79
C GLN A 184 -24.98 -0.86 2.33
N PHE A 185 -23.80 -0.91 1.74
CA PHE A 185 -23.51 -0.38 0.40
C PHE A 185 -23.40 -1.49 -0.66
N GLY A 186 -23.42 -2.75 -0.26
CA GLY A 186 -23.26 -3.88 -1.17
C GLY A 186 -21.83 -4.10 -1.66
N TRP A 187 -20.84 -3.40 -1.09
CA TRP A 187 -19.45 -3.53 -1.50
C TRP A 187 -18.88 -4.90 -1.17
N THR A 188 -18.34 -5.58 -2.16
CA THR A 188 -17.73 -6.90 -1.98
C THR A 188 -16.25 -6.88 -2.37
N ARG A 189 -15.93 -6.31 -3.53
CA ARG A 189 -14.59 -6.28 -4.08
C ARG A 189 -13.94 -4.93 -3.88
N VAL A 190 -12.73 -4.96 -3.30
CA VAL A 190 -11.95 -3.76 -3.02
C VAL A 190 -10.59 -3.83 -3.70
N CYS A 191 -10.28 -2.82 -4.52
CA CYS A 191 -8.94 -2.61 -5.09
C CYS A 191 -8.17 -1.63 -4.22
N THR A 192 -6.89 -1.89 -4.00
CA THR A 192 -6.02 -1.02 -3.19
C THR A 192 -4.56 -1.15 -3.59
N ASN A 193 -3.78 -0.10 -3.38
CA ASN A 193 -2.33 -0.11 -3.50
C ASN A 193 -1.62 -0.43 -2.17
N SER A 194 -2.39 -0.70 -1.11
CA SER A 194 -1.87 -1.03 0.22
C SER A 194 -1.87 -2.54 0.45
N ALA A 195 -0.70 -3.18 0.45
CA ALA A 195 -0.58 -4.58 0.79
C ALA A 195 -1.02 -4.87 2.24
N LYS A 196 -0.83 -3.93 3.17
CA LYS A 196 -1.39 -4.03 4.52
C LYS A 196 -2.92 -4.14 4.48
N LEU A 197 -3.61 -3.25 3.77
CA LEU A 197 -5.07 -3.32 3.66
C LEU A 197 -5.51 -4.60 2.97
N PHE A 198 -4.86 -4.98 1.87
CA PHE A 198 -5.08 -6.24 1.16
C PHE A 198 -5.06 -7.44 2.10
N ASN A 199 -4.10 -7.48 3.05
CA ASN A 199 -4.00 -8.57 4.00
C ASN A 199 -5.15 -8.57 5.03
N ILE A 200 -5.43 -7.42 5.65
CA ILE A 200 -6.30 -7.38 6.84
C ILE A 200 -7.79 -7.29 6.52
N ILE A 201 -8.18 -6.71 5.37
CA ILE A 201 -9.61 -6.42 5.09
C ILE A 201 -10.44 -7.68 4.82
N LYS A 202 -9.79 -8.77 4.48
CA LYS A 202 -10.41 -10.11 4.34
C LYS A 202 -11.20 -10.52 5.58
N ALA A 203 -10.73 -10.12 6.77
CA ALA A 203 -11.40 -10.38 8.04
C ALA A 203 -12.82 -9.79 8.14
N HIS A 204 -13.12 -8.76 7.31
CA HIS A 204 -14.44 -8.13 7.21
C HIS A 204 -15.29 -8.65 6.04
N GLY A 205 -14.85 -9.73 5.38
CA GLY A 205 -15.58 -10.41 4.32
C GLY A 205 -15.42 -9.77 2.93
N TYR A 206 -14.49 -8.86 2.75
CA TYR A 206 -14.16 -8.31 1.44
C TYR A 206 -13.25 -9.24 0.63
N GLU A 207 -13.33 -9.13 -0.68
CA GLU A 207 -12.44 -9.75 -1.67
C GLU A 207 -11.44 -8.69 -2.17
N PRO A 208 -10.28 -8.55 -1.51
CA PRO A 208 -9.32 -7.52 -1.87
C PRO A 208 -8.47 -7.91 -3.07
N VAL A 209 -8.13 -6.91 -3.88
CA VAL A 209 -7.20 -6.97 -5.00
C VAL A 209 -6.10 -5.95 -4.76
N LEU A 210 -4.85 -6.40 -4.80
CA LEU A 210 -3.68 -5.52 -4.74
C LEU A 210 -3.30 -5.10 -6.15
N ARG A 211 -3.10 -3.80 -6.37
CA ARG A 211 -2.62 -3.25 -7.65
C ARG A 211 -1.71 -2.06 -7.40
N ARG A 212 -0.85 -1.74 -8.37
CA ARG A 212 -0.04 -0.51 -8.37
C ARG A 212 -0.95 0.72 -8.40
N THR A 213 -0.46 1.85 -7.90
CA THR A 213 -1.26 3.08 -7.73
C THR A 213 -1.95 3.51 -9.02
N ALA A 214 -1.24 3.49 -10.15
CA ALA A 214 -1.81 3.83 -11.45
C ALA A 214 -2.92 2.86 -11.88
N GLU A 215 -2.75 1.56 -11.67
CA GLU A 215 -3.76 0.55 -11.98
C GLU A 215 -5.00 0.68 -11.09
N CYS A 216 -4.83 1.08 -9.81
CA CYS A 216 -5.95 1.40 -8.93
C CYS A 216 -6.76 2.59 -9.46
N VAL A 217 -6.10 3.62 -9.99
CA VAL A 217 -6.76 4.78 -10.60
C VAL A 217 -7.52 4.37 -11.88
N GLU A 218 -6.89 3.61 -12.77
CA GLU A 218 -7.57 3.10 -13.96
C GLU A 218 -8.76 2.20 -13.60
N THR A 219 -8.62 1.37 -12.57
CA THR A 219 -9.71 0.57 -12.02
C THR A 219 -10.87 1.43 -11.53
N ALA A 220 -10.58 2.53 -10.82
CA ALA A 220 -11.60 3.45 -10.32
C ALA A 220 -12.37 4.14 -11.47
N ILE A 221 -11.69 4.50 -12.56
CA ILE A 221 -12.27 5.15 -13.71
C ILE A 221 -13.09 4.17 -14.56
N ALA A 222 -12.60 2.94 -14.73
CA ALA A 222 -13.24 1.91 -15.52
C ALA A 222 -14.35 1.13 -14.80
N GLY A 223 -14.39 1.16 -13.45
CA GLY A 223 -15.27 0.34 -12.61
C GLY A 223 -14.88 -1.15 -12.59
N ARG A 224 -13.73 -1.49 -13.13
CA ARG A 224 -13.23 -2.88 -13.23
C ARG A 224 -11.71 -2.92 -13.37
N LEU A 225 -11.13 -4.06 -13.06
CA LEU A 225 -9.71 -4.33 -13.28
C LEU A 225 -9.37 -4.25 -14.78
N PRO A 226 -8.19 -3.73 -15.13
CA PRO A 226 -7.69 -3.69 -16.50
C PRO A 226 -7.45 -5.09 -17.09
#